data_4f3d231bd4ce5fbb28ba6fa10cfd9560
#
_entry.id   4f3d231bd4ce5fbb28ba6fa10cfd9560
#
_cell.length_a   1.000
_cell.length_b   1.000
_cell.length_c   1.000
_cell.angle_alpha   90.00
_cell.angle_beta   90.00
_cell.angle_gamma   90.00
#
_symmetry.space_group_name_H-M   'P 1'
#
loop_
_entity.id
_entity.type
_entity.pdbx_description
1 polymer ?
#
loop_
_entity_poly.entity_id
_entity_poly.type
_entity_poly.pdbx_seq_one_letter_code
_entity_poly.pdbx_strand_id
1 'polypeptide(L)'
;MSPEQNSILKVSKLVKRFGGFHALDGLSFHVVPGEILGLVGPNGSGKTTAINVISGLYAPDGGEVVFDGASSGGVASHKLVHRGINRTFQVPKPFLSLTVRENIQVALAYGGATGTPTSIAELLEEYRLKEVADRPAADLNSAQQKMLDLTRALATRPRLLLLDELAAGLNPAELDWIAGRIKALAATGMAIIVVEHLMGFIEQITDRVIVLNAGKEIFEGTLATAVREPQVIEVFLGGEHAH
;
A
#
# COMPACT_ATOMS: atom_id res chain seq x y z
N MET A 1 27.31 1.92 -0.87
CA MET A 1 26.40 1.94 0.31
C MET A 1 25.47 0.75 0.14
N SER A 2 25.24 -0.04 1.20
CA SER A 2 24.28 -1.15 1.12
C SER A 2 22.86 -0.60 0.92
N PRO A 3 21.95 -1.32 0.23
CA PRO A 3 20.56 -0.90 0.04
C PRO A 3 19.86 -0.55 1.36
N GLU A 4 20.21 -1.23 2.45
CA GLU A 4 19.68 -0.94 3.77
C GLU A 4 20.05 0.45 4.31
N GLN A 5 21.19 1.03 3.91
CA GLN A 5 21.63 2.35 4.37
C GLN A 5 20.88 3.51 3.71
N ASN A 6 20.24 3.26 2.57
CA ASN A 6 19.44 4.24 1.83
C ASN A 6 17.94 3.97 1.90
N SER A 7 17.49 3.13 2.84
CA SER A 7 16.08 2.78 2.96
C SER A 7 15.25 3.93 3.53
N ILE A 8 14.08 4.19 2.93
CA ILE A 8 13.09 5.12 3.45
C ILE A 8 12.23 4.49 4.55
N LEU A 9 12.00 3.17 4.44
CA LEU A 9 11.31 2.37 5.46
C LEU A 9 12.20 1.21 5.85
N LYS A 10 12.34 0.97 7.16
CA LYS A 10 12.96 -0.22 7.72
C LYS A 10 12.03 -0.83 8.75
N VAL A 11 11.71 -2.10 8.57
CA VAL A 11 10.93 -2.93 9.48
C VAL A 11 11.87 -3.99 10.03
N SER A 12 11.97 -4.11 11.36
CA SER A 12 12.92 -5.01 12.03
C SER A 12 12.21 -5.86 13.07
N LYS A 13 12.17 -7.18 12.85
CA LYS A 13 11.60 -8.18 13.76
C LYS A 13 10.20 -7.81 14.25
N LEU A 14 9.36 -7.31 13.35
CA LEU A 14 8.04 -6.81 13.67
C LEU A 14 7.14 -7.93 14.17
N VAL A 15 6.51 -7.70 15.33
CA VAL A 15 5.57 -8.63 15.96
C VAL A 15 4.23 -7.92 16.16
N LYS A 16 3.14 -8.60 15.79
CA LYS A 16 1.78 -8.18 16.10
C LYS A 16 0.94 -9.37 16.54
N ARG A 17 0.24 -9.22 17.67
CA ARG A 17 -0.60 -10.25 18.28
C ARG A 17 -2.04 -9.77 18.37
N PHE A 18 -2.96 -10.71 18.20
CA PHE A 18 -4.36 -10.55 18.51
C PHE A 18 -4.81 -11.70 19.42
N GLY A 19 -5.01 -11.41 20.71
CA GLY A 19 -5.15 -12.47 21.72
C GLY A 19 -3.90 -13.38 21.74
N GLY A 20 -4.12 -14.69 21.58
CA GLY A 20 -3.03 -15.69 21.53
C GLY A 20 -2.43 -15.91 20.12
N PHE A 21 -2.98 -15.27 19.07
CA PHE A 21 -2.55 -15.46 17.69
C PHE A 21 -1.49 -14.43 17.28
N HIS A 22 -0.38 -14.90 16.73
CA HIS A 22 0.66 -14.05 16.15
C HIS A 22 0.34 -13.78 14.69
N ALA A 23 -0.18 -12.59 14.39
CA ALA A 23 -0.45 -12.18 13.01
C ALA A 23 0.83 -11.75 12.28
N LEU A 24 1.83 -11.26 13.02
CA LEU A 24 3.20 -11.04 12.57
C LEU A 24 4.14 -11.62 13.63
N ASP A 25 5.17 -12.36 13.20
CA ASP A 25 6.09 -13.07 14.07
C ASP A 25 7.55 -12.89 13.62
N GLY A 26 8.06 -11.67 13.81
CA GLY A 26 9.45 -11.34 13.52
C GLY A 26 9.72 -10.87 12.09
N LEU A 27 8.71 -10.32 11.38
CA LEU A 27 8.84 -9.81 10.02
C LEU A 27 9.91 -8.71 9.92
N SER A 28 10.84 -8.85 8.98
CA SER A 28 11.90 -7.85 8.73
C SER A 28 12.06 -7.59 7.24
N PHE A 29 12.08 -6.32 6.84
CA PHE A 29 12.37 -5.89 5.49
C PHE A 29 12.67 -4.39 5.43
N HIS A 30 13.09 -3.93 4.29
CA HIS A 30 13.30 -2.51 4.01
C HIS A 30 12.69 -2.12 2.66
N VAL A 31 12.49 -0.83 2.44
CA VAL A 31 12.07 -0.28 1.15
C VAL A 31 12.92 0.95 0.86
N VAL A 32 13.43 1.05 -0.37
CA VAL A 32 14.21 2.21 -0.81
C VAL A 32 13.33 3.22 -1.57
N PRO A 33 13.72 4.51 -1.66
CA PRO A 33 13.00 5.48 -2.49
C PRO A 33 12.90 5.00 -3.94
N GLY A 34 11.70 5.12 -4.53
CA GLY A 34 11.44 4.71 -5.91
C GLY A 34 11.19 3.22 -6.12
N GLU A 35 11.25 2.41 -5.08
CA GLU A 35 10.98 0.97 -5.13
C GLU A 35 9.49 0.65 -5.02
N ILE A 36 9.02 -0.32 -5.79
CA ILE A 36 7.70 -0.96 -5.64
C ILE A 36 7.90 -2.35 -5.04
N LEU A 37 7.63 -2.49 -3.74
CA LEU A 37 7.71 -3.75 -3.01
C LEU A 37 6.34 -4.44 -2.96
N GLY A 38 6.26 -5.68 -3.44
CA GLY A 38 5.08 -6.53 -3.28
C GLY A 38 5.10 -7.30 -1.95
N LEU A 39 4.02 -7.24 -1.17
CA LEU A 39 3.78 -8.19 -0.07
C LEU A 39 2.76 -9.23 -0.54
N VAL A 40 3.20 -10.46 -0.73
CA VAL A 40 2.39 -11.55 -1.27
C VAL A 40 2.29 -12.70 -0.27
N GLY A 41 1.34 -13.61 -0.46
CA GLY A 41 1.12 -14.76 0.40
C GLY A 41 -0.36 -15.11 0.53
N PRO A 42 -0.71 -16.27 1.09
CA PRO A 42 -2.09 -16.71 1.26
C PRO A 42 -2.90 -15.78 2.17
N ASN A 43 -4.21 -16.00 2.22
CA ASN A 43 -5.09 -15.30 3.17
C ASN A 43 -4.66 -15.63 4.59
N GLY A 44 -4.66 -14.61 5.47
CA GLY A 44 -4.22 -14.75 6.85
C GLY A 44 -2.69 -14.79 7.07
N SER A 45 -1.87 -14.63 6.01
CA SER A 45 -0.41 -14.64 6.16
C SER A 45 0.19 -13.41 6.87
N GLY A 46 -0.60 -12.35 7.09
CA GLY A 46 -0.16 -11.15 7.82
C GLY A 46 0.02 -9.89 6.97
N LYS A 47 -0.19 -9.92 5.65
CA LYS A 47 0.01 -8.77 4.73
C LYS A 47 -0.73 -7.50 5.17
N THR A 48 -2.04 -7.59 5.32
CA THR A 48 -2.87 -6.45 5.77
C THR A 48 -2.50 -6.00 7.19
N THR A 49 -2.09 -6.93 8.06
CA THR A 49 -1.60 -6.59 9.40
C THR A 49 -0.31 -5.79 9.32
N ALA A 50 0.63 -6.15 8.45
CA ALA A 50 1.87 -5.41 8.24
C ALA A 50 1.58 -3.97 7.77
N ILE A 51 0.72 -3.80 6.75
CA ILE A 51 0.27 -2.48 6.30
C ILE A 51 -0.40 -1.69 7.42
N ASN A 52 -1.26 -2.32 8.23
CA ASN A 52 -1.95 -1.66 9.33
C ASN A 52 -0.98 -1.19 10.42
N VAL A 53 0.08 -1.94 10.71
CA VAL A 53 1.11 -1.50 11.67
C VAL A 53 1.95 -0.37 11.08
N ILE A 54 2.41 -0.49 9.83
CA ILE A 54 3.24 0.54 9.17
C ILE A 54 2.47 1.85 9.03
N SER A 55 1.17 1.80 8.72
CA SER A 55 0.30 2.99 8.62
C SER A 55 -0.21 3.54 9.96
N GLY A 56 0.20 2.94 11.09
CA GLY A 56 -0.17 3.40 12.43
C GLY A 56 -1.62 3.15 12.82
N LEU A 57 -2.31 2.21 12.14
CA LEU A 57 -3.64 1.76 12.55
C LEU A 57 -3.54 0.83 13.76
N TYR A 58 -2.48 0.02 13.82
CA TYR A 58 -2.14 -0.82 14.98
C TYR A 58 -0.76 -0.47 15.50
N ALA A 59 -0.62 -0.45 16.83
CA ALA A 59 0.70 -0.42 17.43
C ALA A 59 1.36 -1.82 17.32
N PRO A 60 2.66 -1.91 17.07
CA PRO A 60 3.39 -3.18 17.16
C PRO A 60 3.44 -3.68 18.60
N ASP A 61 3.52 -4.99 18.78
CA ASP A 61 3.73 -5.63 20.09
C ASP A 61 5.21 -5.97 20.32
N GLY A 62 6.04 -5.86 19.26
CA GLY A 62 7.49 -6.03 19.32
C GLY A 62 8.14 -5.66 17.99
N GLY A 63 9.47 -5.56 18.01
CA GLY A 63 10.22 -5.09 16.86
C GLY A 63 10.15 -3.57 16.67
N GLU A 64 10.60 -3.11 15.52
CA GLU A 64 10.73 -1.69 15.21
C GLU A 64 10.30 -1.36 13.79
N VAL A 65 9.68 -0.20 13.62
CA VAL A 65 9.40 0.42 12.31
C VAL A 65 10.05 1.79 12.29
N VAL A 66 10.99 1.99 11.37
CA VAL A 66 11.69 3.26 11.15
C VAL A 66 11.32 3.80 9.78
N PHE A 67 10.84 5.02 9.73
CA PHE A 67 10.56 5.74 8.49
C PHE A 67 11.37 7.02 8.44
N ASP A 68 12.11 7.23 7.35
CA ASP A 68 12.95 8.40 7.14
C ASP A 68 13.90 8.66 8.32
N GLY A 69 14.53 7.60 8.85
CA GLY A 69 15.46 7.65 9.97
C GLY A 69 14.83 7.86 11.34
N ALA A 70 13.50 7.99 11.45
CA ALA A 70 12.81 8.19 12.70
C ALA A 70 11.86 7.02 13.04
N SER A 71 11.78 6.63 14.32
CA SER A 71 10.82 5.61 14.76
C SER A 71 9.38 6.03 14.44
N SER A 72 8.63 5.12 13.84
CA SER A 72 7.24 5.33 13.43
C SER A 72 6.29 4.28 14.02
N GLY A 73 6.81 3.22 14.64
CA GLY A 73 6.00 2.19 15.30
C GLY A 73 5.15 2.77 16.42
N GLY A 74 3.83 2.53 16.37
CA GLY A 74 2.87 3.05 17.36
C GLY A 74 2.51 4.53 17.22
N VAL A 75 3.04 5.23 16.24
CA VAL A 75 2.62 6.60 15.92
C VAL A 75 1.26 6.55 15.22
N ALA A 76 0.31 7.37 15.66
CA ALA A 76 -1.05 7.40 15.10
C ALA A 76 -1.06 7.80 13.62
N SER A 77 -1.94 7.17 12.82
CA SER A 77 -2.03 7.32 11.37
C SER A 77 -2.05 8.78 10.89
N HIS A 78 -2.84 9.66 11.52
CA HIS A 78 -2.91 11.07 11.13
C HIS A 78 -1.55 11.78 11.25
N LYS A 79 -0.71 11.41 12.22
CA LYS A 79 0.65 11.95 12.36
C LYS A 79 1.60 11.37 11.32
N LEU A 80 1.40 10.10 10.93
CA LEU A 80 2.20 9.46 9.88
C LEU A 80 1.91 10.05 8.51
N VAL A 81 0.65 10.45 8.22
CA VAL A 81 0.31 11.19 7.00
C VAL A 81 1.14 12.48 6.90
N HIS A 82 1.26 13.25 7.97
CA HIS A 82 2.10 14.45 8.01
C HIS A 82 3.61 14.16 7.89
N ARG A 83 4.04 12.94 8.18
CA ARG A 83 5.42 12.50 7.94
C ARG A 83 5.65 11.99 6.52
N GLY A 84 4.60 11.78 5.74
CA GLY A 84 4.67 11.30 4.36
C GLY A 84 4.39 9.79 4.19
N ILE A 85 3.72 9.13 5.14
CA ILE A 85 3.16 7.78 4.96
C ILE A 85 1.66 7.90 4.72
N ASN A 86 1.16 7.41 3.61
CA ASN A 86 -0.28 7.30 3.39
C ASN A 86 -0.64 5.97 2.74
N ARG A 87 -1.94 5.65 2.71
CA ARG A 87 -2.45 4.37 2.20
C ARG A 87 -3.79 4.50 1.51
N THR A 88 -4.08 3.54 0.66
CA THR A 88 -5.44 3.19 0.28
C THR A 88 -6.00 2.12 1.21
N PHE A 89 -7.31 1.92 1.17
CA PHE A 89 -7.99 0.88 1.93
C PHE A 89 -8.59 -0.16 0.99
N GLN A 90 -8.56 -1.42 1.39
CA GLN A 90 -9.20 -2.52 0.65
C GLN A 90 -10.67 -2.20 0.32
N VAL A 91 -11.40 -1.67 1.30
CA VAL A 91 -12.72 -1.05 1.08
C VAL A 91 -12.54 0.46 1.20
N PRO A 92 -12.71 1.22 0.09
CA PRO A 92 -12.57 2.67 0.10
C PRO A 92 -13.45 3.34 1.16
N LYS A 93 -12.92 4.40 1.80
CA LYS A 93 -13.62 5.14 2.86
C LYS A 93 -13.72 6.62 2.52
N PRO A 94 -14.40 7.00 1.43
CA PRO A 94 -14.65 8.40 1.12
C PRO A 94 -15.68 8.99 2.07
N PHE A 95 -15.72 10.32 2.16
CA PHE A 95 -16.82 11.05 2.78
C PHE A 95 -18.02 10.98 1.82
N LEU A 96 -18.94 10.07 2.06
CA LEU A 96 -20.02 9.73 1.13
C LEU A 96 -20.94 10.91 0.79
N SER A 97 -21.17 11.84 1.74
CA SER A 97 -22.00 13.03 1.57
C SER A 97 -21.30 14.17 0.83
N LEU A 98 -19.98 14.09 0.67
CA LEU A 98 -19.21 15.10 -0.08
C LEU A 98 -19.05 14.67 -1.53
N THR A 99 -18.90 15.64 -2.41
CA THR A 99 -18.54 15.42 -3.81
C THR A 99 -17.11 14.86 -3.92
N VAL A 100 -16.77 14.30 -5.08
CA VAL A 100 -15.40 13.82 -5.38
C VAL A 100 -14.39 14.97 -5.18
N ARG A 101 -14.70 16.16 -5.70
CA ARG A 101 -13.88 17.36 -5.56
C ARG A 101 -13.65 17.73 -4.09
N GLU A 102 -14.71 17.77 -3.29
CA GLU A 102 -14.63 18.10 -1.86
C GLU A 102 -13.84 17.06 -1.08
N ASN A 103 -13.97 15.76 -1.40
CA ASN A 103 -13.16 14.71 -0.82
C ASN A 103 -11.65 14.94 -1.03
N ILE A 104 -11.25 15.34 -2.25
CA ILE A 104 -9.85 15.67 -2.56
C ILE A 104 -9.44 16.96 -1.84
N GLN A 105 -10.32 17.95 -1.78
CA GLN A 105 -10.06 19.21 -1.08
C GLN A 105 -9.79 19.00 0.42
N VAL A 106 -10.54 18.11 1.08
CA VAL A 106 -10.29 17.74 2.47
C VAL A 106 -8.89 17.13 2.63
N ALA A 107 -8.49 16.22 1.73
CA ALA A 107 -7.16 15.60 1.79
C ALA A 107 -6.04 16.65 1.60
N LEU A 108 -6.19 17.58 0.68
CA LEU A 108 -5.25 18.71 0.49
C LEU A 108 -5.16 19.63 1.71
N ALA A 109 -6.30 19.93 2.33
CA ALA A 109 -6.37 20.86 3.47
C ALA A 109 -5.74 20.28 4.74
N TYR A 110 -5.90 18.98 4.97
CA TYR A 110 -5.52 18.34 6.23
C TYR A 110 -4.40 17.32 6.10
N GLY A 111 -3.93 17.00 4.90
CA GLY A 111 -2.93 15.98 4.64
C GLY A 111 -1.48 16.37 4.97
N GLY A 112 -1.23 17.61 5.38
CA GLY A 112 0.12 18.06 5.80
C GLY A 112 1.14 18.17 4.66
N ALA A 113 0.71 18.11 3.41
CA ALA A 113 1.61 18.22 2.25
C ALA A 113 2.39 19.54 2.26
N THR A 114 3.72 19.46 2.11
CA THR A 114 4.59 20.63 1.96
C THR A 114 4.91 20.89 0.48
N GLY A 115 5.22 22.12 0.11
CA GLY A 115 5.57 22.51 -1.26
C GLY A 115 4.37 23.02 -2.08
N THR A 116 4.55 23.22 -3.40
CA THR A 116 3.51 23.76 -4.28
C THR A 116 2.29 22.85 -4.33
N PRO A 117 1.07 23.31 -4.05
CA PRO A 117 -0.12 22.49 -4.08
C PRO A 117 -0.35 21.87 -5.47
N THR A 118 -0.60 20.58 -5.55
CA THR A 118 -1.14 19.95 -6.75
C THR A 118 -2.54 20.49 -6.96
N SER A 119 -2.86 20.93 -8.16
CA SER A 119 -4.21 21.42 -8.50
C SER A 119 -5.22 20.27 -8.38
N ILE A 120 -6.38 20.55 -7.77
CA ILE A 120 -7.49 19.58 -7.73
C ILE A 120 -7.88 19.19 -9.17
N ALA A 121 -7.85 20.14 -10.11
CA ALA A 121 -8.19 19.89 -11.50
C ALA A 121 -7.20 18.89 -12.16
N GLU A 122 -5.91 19.02 -11.87
CA GLU A 122 -4.88 18.07 -12.33
C GLU A 122 -5.11 16.67 -11.76
N LEU A 123 -5.36 16.55 -10.45
CA LEU A 123 -5.66 15.27 -9.81
C LEU A 123 -6.93 14.61 -10.39
N LEU A 124 -7.98 15.39 -10.61
CA LEU A 124 -9.22 14.88 -11.20
C LEU A 124 -9.01 14.37 -12.63
N GLU A 125 -8.25 15.08 -13.46
CA GLU A 125 -7.91 14.68 -14.82
C GLU A 125 -7.02 13.42 -14.80
N GLU A 126 -5.96 13.46 -14.00
CA GLU A 126 -4.93 12.42 -13.92
C GLU A 126 -5.50 11.06 -13.47
N TYR A 127 -6.49 11.08 -12.56
CA TYR A 127 -7.10 9.86 -12.02
C TYR A 127 -8.49 9.57 -12.57
N ARG A 128 -8.85 10.16 -13.74
CA ARG A 128 -10.10 9.90 -14.49
C ARG A 128 -11.37 10.18 -13.67
N LEU A 129 -11.31 11.17 -12.81
CA LEU A 129 -12.43 11.58 -11.94
C LEU A 129 -13.11 12.86 -12.38
N LYS A 130 -12.64 13.50 -13.46
CA LYS A 130 -13.13 14.81 -13.94
C LYS A 130 -14.64 14.83 -14.19
N GLU A 131 -15.16 13.82 -14.87
CA GLU A 131 -16.57 13.75 -15.25
C GLU A 131 -17.52 13.51 -14.07
N VAL A 132 -16.98 13.02 -12.96
CA VAL A 132 -17.72 12.76 -11.72
C VAL A 132 -17.34 13.71 -10.59
N ALA A 133 -16.57 14.77 -10.89
CA ALA A 133 -15.97 15.66 -9.90
C ALA A 133 -16.99 16.28 -8.92
N ASP A 134 -18.17 16.61 -9.42
CA ASP A 134 -19.22 17.29 -8.67
C ASP A 134 -20.36 16.34 -8.23
N ARG A 135 -20.17 15.01 -8.41
CA ARG A 135 -21.07 13.99 -7.88
C ARG A 135 -20.73 13.65 -6.43
N PRO A 136 -21.71 13.33 -5.59
CA PRO A 136 -21.49 12.75 -4.27
C PRO A 136 -20.68 11.44 -4.39
N ALA A 137 -19.77 11.22 -3.46
CA ALA A 137 -18.96 9.98 -3.47
C ALA A 137 -19.81 8.72 -3.26
N ALA A 138 -21.00 8.84 -2.69
CA ALA A 138 -21.97 7.75 -2.57
C ALA A 138 -22.46 7.20 -3.93
N ASP A 139 -22.45 8.03 -4.98
CA ASP A 139 -22.97 7.69 -6.31
C ASP A 139 -21.90 7.11 -7.24
N LEU A 140 -20.68 6.93 -6.74
CA LEU A 140 -19.57 6.36 -7.49
C LEU A 140 -19.65 4.84 -7.59
N ASN A 141 -19.29 4.29 -8.73
CA ASN A 141 -19.05 2.86 -8.87
C ASN A 141 -17.75 2.44 -8.12
N SER A 142 -17.53 1.13 -7.96
CA SER A 142 -16.40 0.58 -7.21
C SER A 142 -15.04 1.06 -7.74
N ALA A 143 -14.82 1.09 -9.06
CA ALA A 143 -13.57 1.55 -9.66
C ALA A 143 -13.34 3.04 -9.36
N GLN A 144 -14.37 3.89 -9.52
CA GLN A 144 -14.31 5.32 -9.21
C GLN A 144 -14.03 5.57 -7.73
N GLN A 145 -14.63 4.80 -6.82
CA GLN A 145 -14.35 4.91 -5.38
C GLN A 145 -12.89 4.58 -5.06
N LYS A 146 -12.31 3.55 -5.69
CA LYS A 146 -10.90 3.21 -5.56
C LYS A 146 -9.99 4.30 -6.09
N MET A 147 -10.31 4.86 -7.25
CA MET A 147 -9.55 5.99 -7.81
C MET A 147 -9.65 7.23 -6.92
N LEU A 148 -10.82 7.49 -6.32
CA LEU A 148 -10.97 8.58 -5.35
C LEU A 148 -10.13 8.33 -4.09
N ASP A 149 -10.10 7.11 -3.54
CA ASP A 149 -9.30 6.78 -2.36
C ASP A 149 -7.81 6.95 -2.64
N LEU A 150 -7.33 6.44 -3.79
CA LEU A 150 -5.97 6.65 -4.25
C LEU A 150 -5.64 8.14 -4.43
N THR A 151 -6.52 8.90 -5.08
CA THR A 151 -6.32 10.34 -5.32
C THR A 151 -6.23 11.11 -4.02
N ARG A 152 -7.06 10.79 -3.03
CA ARG A 152 -7.00 11.38 -1.68
C ARG A 152 -5.68 11.06 -0.98
N ALA A 153 -5.20 9.82 -1.09
CA ALA A 153 -3.91 9.44 -0.54
C ALA A 153 -2.77 10.23 -1.19
N LEU A 154 -2.78 10.37 -2.51
CA LEU A 154 -1.75 11.09 -3.29
C LEU A 154 -1.82 12.61 -3.09
N ALA A 155 -2.99 13.17 -2.85
CA ALA A 155 -3.15 14.62 -2.53
C ALA A 155 -2.33 15.04 -1.30
N THR A 156 -2.01 14.11 -0.38
CA THR A 156 -1.15 14.35 0.78
C THR A 156 0.35 14.30 0.44
N ARG A 157 0.73 13.99 -0.80
CA ARG A 157 2.11 13.84 -1.29
C ARG A 157 2.95 12.89 -0.44
N PRO A 158 2.55 11.64 -0.35
CA PRO A 158 3.29 10.66 0.44
C PRO A 158 4.66 10.39 -0.17
N ARG A 159 5.63 10.12 0.68
CA ARG A 159 6.94 9.57 0.30
C ARG A 159 6.91 8.04 0.34
N LEU A 160 5.99 7.48 1.11
CA LEU A 160 5.65 6.05 1.15
C LEU A 160 4.14 5.89 0.98
N LEU A 161 3.75 5.18 -0.09
CA LEU A 161 2.36 4.86 -0.38
C LEU A 161 2.13 3.36 -0.17
N LEU A 162 1.10 3.02 0.59
CA LEU A 162 0.69 1.65 0.85
C LEU A 162 -0.60 1.36 0.08
N LEU A 163 -0.56 0.42 -0.87
CA LEU A 163 -1.69 0.02 -1.70
C LEU A 163 -2.23 -1.33 -1.24
N ASP A 164 -3.49 -1.38 -0.83
CA ASP A 164 -4.15 -2.56 -0.32
C ASP A 164 -5.32 -2.96 -1.24
N GLU A 165 -5.13 -4.00 -2.06
CA GLU A 165 -6.09 -4.56 -3.01
C GLU A 165 -6.73 -3.52 -3.96
N LEU A 166 -5.90 -2.63 -4.50
CA LEU A 166 -6.35 -1.60 -5.44
C LEU A 166 -6.88 -2.20 -6.75
N ALA A 167 -6.23 -3.26 -7.25
CA ALA A 167 -6.53 -3.89 -8.54
C ALA A 167 -7.82 -4.70 -8.56
N ALA A 168 -8.35 -5.11 -7.40
CA ALA A 168 -9.54 -5.96 -7.32
C ALA A 168 -10.77 -5.29 -7.98
N GLY A 169 -11.39 -5.98 -8.96
CA GLY A 169 -12.59 -5.51 -9.64
C GLY A 169 -12.34 -4.47 -10.75
N LEU A 170 -11.08 -4.16 -11.07
CA LEU A 170 -10.73 -3.38 -12.26
C LEU A 170 -10.73 -4.28 -13.51
N ASN A 171 -11.13 -3.72 -14.64
CA ASN A 171 -11.03 -4.41 -15.93
C ASN A 171 -9.58 -4.36 -16.48
N PRO A 172 -9.21 -5.17 -17.50
CA PRO A 172 -7.84 -5.22 -18.01
C PRO A 172 -7.27 -3.85 -18.44
N ALA A 173 -8.07 -3.01 -19.10
CA ALA A 173 -7.62 -1.68 -19.53
C ALA A 173 -7.40 -0.72 -18.36
N GLU A 174 -8.17 -0.84 -17.29
CA GLU A 174 -7.98 -0.12 -16.05
C GLU A 174 -6.73 -0.61 -15.30
N LEU A 175 -6.47 -1.93 -15.29
CA LEU A 175 -5.28 -2.53 -14.70
C LEU A 175 -4.01 -2.04 -15.40
N ASP A 176 -3.96 -2.07 -16.72
CA ASP A 176 -2.79 -1.58 -17.47
C ASP A 176 -2.53 -0.09 -17.24
N TRP A 177 -3.60 0.70 -17.22
CA TRP A 177 -3.50 2.13 -16.96
C TRP A 177 -2.98 2.40 -15.55
N ILE A 178 -3.56 1.77 -14.51
CA ILE A 178 -3.12 2.01 -13.12
C ILE A 178 -1.71 1.47 -12.85
N ALA A 179 -1.32 0.38 -13.50
CA ALA A 179 0.05 -0.13 -13.46
C ALA A 179 1.04 0.92 -13.97
N GLY A 180 0.74 1.53 -15.12
CA GLY A 180 1.53 2.64 -15.66
C GLY A 180 1.62 3.83 -14.70
N ARG A 181 0.53 4.17 -14.02
CA ARG A 181 0.48 5.26 -13.03
C ARG A 181 1.34 4.96 -11.80
N ILE A 182 1.23 3.74 -11.24
CA ILE A 182 2.03 3.31 -10.09
C ILE A 182 3.53 3.37 -10.41
N LYS A 183 3.94 2.87 -11.58
CA LYS A 183 5.34 2.97 -12.02
C LYS A 183 5.82 4.42 -12.19
N ALA A 184 4.97 5.28 -12.75
CA ALA A 184 5.28 6.69 -12.89
C ALA A 184 5.47 7.37 -11.52
N LEU A 185 4.64 7.05 -10.53
CA LEU A 185 4.80 7.54 -9.16
C LEU A 185 6.12 7.06 -8.54
N ALA A 186 6.45 5.77 -8.67
CA ALA A 186 7.72 5.24 -8.18
C ALA A 186 8.93 5.93 -8.84
N ALA A 187 8.86 6.20 -10.15
CA ALA A 187 9.90 6.91 -10.87
C ALA A 187 10.16 8.34 -10.37
N THR A 188 9.21 8.96 -9.66
CA THR A 188 9.43 10.25 -8.96
C THR A 188 10.21 10.13 -7.65
N GLY A 189 10.55 8.90 -7.23
CA GLY A 189 11.21 8.62 -5.95
C GLY A 189 10.24 8.20 -4.83
N MET A 190 8.94 8.09 -5.10
CA MET A 190 7.97 7.59 -4.13
C MET A 190 8.20 6.09 -3.88
N ALA A 191 8.36 5.68 -2.64
CA ALA A 191 8.36 4.27 -2.26
C ALA A 191 6.93 3.74 -2.20
N ILE A 192 6.71 2.53 -2.70
CA ILE A 192 5.35 1.95 -2.76
C ILE A 192 5.40 0.52 -2.21
N ILE A 193 4.49 0.20 -1.31
CA ILE A 193 4.23 -1.19 -0.90
C ILE A 193 2.87 -1.60 -1.42
N VAL A 194 2.81 -2.74 -2.09
CA VAL A 194 1.57 -3.26 -2.71
C VAL A 194 1.21 -4.59 -2.09
N VAL A 195 -0.03 -4.71 -1.62
CA VAL A 195 -0.67 -5.98 -1.26
C VAL A 195 -1.72 -6.29 -2.31
N GLU A 196 -1.53 -7.37 -3.04
CA GLU A 196 -2.42 -7.77 -4.12
C GLU A 196 -2.49 -9.30 -4.24
N HIS A 197 -3.55 -9.78 -4.91
CA HIS A 197 -3.76 -11.20 -5.19
C HIS A 197 -3.64 -11.53 -6.69
N LEU A 198 -3.69 -10.51 -7.56
CA LEU A 198 -3.54 -10.67 -9.01
C LEU A 198 -2.05 -10.78 -9.37
N MET A 199 -1.54 -12.01 -9.51
CA MET A 199 -0.12 -12.25 -9.74
C MET A 199 0.42 -11.54 -11.00
N GLY A 200 -0.35 -11.53 -12.10
CA GLY A 200 0.05 -10.81 -13.32
C GLY A 200 0.20 -9.30 -13.11
N PHE A 201 -0.64 -8.70 -12.26
CA PHE A 201 -0.51 -7.28 -11.91
C PHE A 201 0.71 -7.03 -11.03
N ILE A 202 0.97 -7.90 -10.03
CA ILE A 202 2.17 -7.83 -9.18
C ILE A 202 3.44 -7.95 -10.04
N GLU A 203 3.50 -8.94 -10.95
CA GLU A 203 4.63 -9.14 -11.85
C GLU A 203 4.88 -7.91 -12.74
N GLN A 204 3.81 -7.27 -13.18
CA GLN A 204 3.91 -6.09 -14.04
C GLN A 204 4.51 -4.88 -13.32
N ILE A 205 4.25 -4.69 -12.01
CA ILE A 205 4.57 -3.42 -11.33
C ILE A 205 5.71 -3.51 -10.31
N THR A 206 5.97 -4.69 -9.71
CA THR A 206 6.90 -4.79 -8.59
C THR A 206 8.35 -5.00 -9.04
N ASP A 207 9.27 -4.40 -8.29
CA ASP A 207 10.70 -4.64 -8.44
C ASP A 207 11.12 -5.89 -7.67
N ARG A 208 10.50 -6.08 -6.49
CA ARG A 208 10.79 -7.15 -5.55
C ARG A 208 9.51 -7.54 -4.81
N VAL A 209 9.42 -8.80 -4.41
CA VAL A 209 8.35 -9.30 -3.56
C VAL A 209 8.90 -9.93 -2.30
N ILE A 210 8.12 -9.84 -1.22
CA ILE A 210 8.29 -10.60 0.00
C ILE A 210 7.09 -11.53 0.14
N VAL A 211 7.36 -12.81 0.27
CA VAL A 211 6.32 -13.80 0.49
C VAL A 211 6.15 -14.05 1.98
N LEU A 212 4.94 -13.82 2.48
CA LEU A 212 4.58 -14.06 3.87
C LEU A 212 3.79 -15.36 4.02
N ASN A 213 4.10 -16.10 5.08
CA ASN A 213 3.29 -17.22 5.56
C ASN A 213 3.23 -17.19 7.09
N ALA A 214 2.04 -17.31 7.68
CA ALA A 214 1.82 -17.34 9.13
C ALA A 214 2.60 -16.25 9.89
N GLY A 215 2.59 -15.01 9.37
CA GLY A 215 3.24 -13.85 9.99
C GLY A 215 4.75 -13.76 9.79
N LYS A 216 5.37 -14.68 9.06
CA LYS A 216 6.82 -14.73 8.78
C LYS A 216 7.11 -14.54 7.31
N GLU A 217 8.25 -13.95 7.03
CA GLU A 217 8.84 -13.98 5.70
C GLU A 217 9.38 -15.38 5.41
N ILE A 218 9.03 -15.94 4.24
CA ILE A 218 9.53 -17.20 3.75
C ILE A 218 10.37 -17.06 2.48
N PHE A 219 10.28 -15.93 1.79
CA PHE A 219 11.05 -15.65 0.58
C PHE A 219 11.13 -14.13 0.34
N GLU A 220 12.27 -13.69 -0.19
CA GLU A 220 12.49 -12.34 -0.73
C GLU A 220 13.21 -12.45 -2.07
N GLY A 221 12.71 -11.75 -3.09
CA GLY A 221 13.29 -11.76 -4.44
C GLY A 221 12.32 -11.24 -5.49
N THR A 222 12.55 -11.55 -6.77
CA THR A 222 11.59 -11.21 -7.83
C THR A 222 10.41 -12.19 -7.81
N LEU A 223 9.24 -11.77 -8.31
CA LEU A 223 8.10 -12.70 -8.42
C LEU A 223 8.44 -13.92 -9.28
N ALA A 224 9.18 -13.71 -10.38
CA ALA A 224 9.62 -14.79 -11.26
C ALA A 224 10.49 -15.85 -10.57
N THR A 225 11.26 -15.47 -9.55
CA THR A 225 12.00 -16.43 -8.71
C THR A 225 11.13 -17.03 -7.61
N ALA A 226 10.27 -16.23 -6.99
CA ALA A 226 9.35 -16.67 -5.94
C ALA A 226 8.48 -17.87 -6.38
N VAL A 227 7.91 -17.83 -7.58
CA VAL A 227 7.02 -18.90 -8.10
C VAL A 227 7.74 -20.22 -8.41
N ARG A 228 9.08 -20.25 -8.29
CA ARG A 228 9.92 -21.46 -8.47
C ARG A 228 10.43 -22.03 -7.14
N GLU A 229 10.27 -21.28 -6.06
CA GLU A 229 10.72 -21.71 -4.74
C GLU A 229 9.79 -22.79 -4.15
N PRO A 230 10.31 -23.97 -3.76
CA PRO A 230 9.48 -25.06 -3.25
C PRO A 230 8.59 -24.65 -2.06
N GLN A 231 9.12 -23.87 -1.12
CA GLN A 231 8.36 -23.38 0.05
C GLN A 231 7.21 -22.45 -0.38
N VAL A 232 7.42 -21.61 -1.38
CA VAL A 232 6.39 -20.71 -1.91
C VAL A 232 5.31 -21.49 -2.61
N ILE A 233 5.70 -22.46 -3.46
CA ILE A 233 4.76 -23.34 -4.18
C ILE A 233 3.89 -24.12 -3.17
N GLU A 234 4.49 -24.72 -2.14
CA GLU A 234 3.77 -25.46 -1.10
C GLU A 234 2.72 -24.61 -0.40
N VAL A 235 3.07 -23.37 -0.04
CA VAL A 235 2.18 -22.44 0.66
C VAL A 235 1.01 -22.00 -0.20
N PHE A 236 1.20 -21.81 -1.52
CA PHE A 236 0.12 -21.41 -2.42
C PHE A 236 -0.74 -22.59 -2.87
N LEU A 237 -0.16 -23.79 -3.11
CA LEU A 237 -0.90 -24.99 -3.52
C LEU A 237 -1.46 -25.78 -2.33
N GLY A 238 -0.74 -25.81 -1.20
CA GLY A 238 -1.18 -26.52 0.00
C GLY A 238 -2.41 -25.92 0.68
N GLY A 239 -2.70 -24.63 0.42
CA GLY A 239 -3.90 -23.95 0.94
C GLY A 239 -5.21 -24.35 0.26
N GLU A 240 -5.18 -24.98 -0.93
CA GLU A 240 -6.37 -25.44 -1.65
C GLU A 240 -6.92 -26.79 -1.18
N HIS A 241 -6.20 -27.52 -0.31
CA HIS A 241 -6.60 -28.85 0.18
C HIS A 241 -7.08 -28.87 1.65
N ALA A 242 -7.30 -27.71 2.28
CA ALA A 242 -7.73 -27.58 3.69
C ALA A 242 -9.15 -27.00 3.83
N HIS A 243 -10.11 -27.52 3.05
CA HIS A 243 -11.56 -27.27 3.25
C HIS A 243 -12.38 -28.53 2.99
#